data_b57717f2dddb3900d829518595bfd2cc
#
_entry.id   b57717f2dddb3900d829518595bfd2cc
#
_cell.length_a   1.000
_cell.length_b   1.000
_cell.length_c   1.000
_cell.angle_alpha   90.00
_cell.angle_beta   90.00
_cell.angle_gamma   90.00
#
_symmetry.space_group_name_H-M   'P 1'
#
loop_
_entity.id
_entity.type
_entity.pdbx_description
1 polymer ?
#
loop_
_entity_poly.entity_id
_entity_poly.type
_entity_poly.pdbx_seq_one_letter_code
_entity_poly.pdbx_strand_id
1 'polypeptide(L)'
;MDKILAAAFIAVAAHKSAKRADGITPYVLHPLRVALGVSAYTKDKDVIAAAILHDVVEDTNMTIKTLRHIFNDTVADLVEELTVPKRVTRKKKYVLAKKFSPMARLIKLNDALDNLIDLDTANWPDEKKAEYRKYLDALIKKLNSV
;
A
#
# COMPACT_ATOMS: atom_id res chain seq x y z
N MET A 1 -8.58 19.27 10.91
CA MET A 1 -8.67 18.75 9.53
C MET A 1 -9.08 17.28 9.57
N ASP A 2 -9.88 16.87 8.62
CA ASP A 2 -10.25 15.46 8.49
C ASP A 2 -9.02 14.61 8.18
N LYS A 3 -8.87 13.47 8.89
CA LYS A 3 -7.70 12.60 8.75
C LYS A 3 -7.50 12.05 7.34
N ILE A 4 -8.60 11.74 6.65
CA ILE A 4 -8.54 11.22 5.28
C ILE A 4 -7.99 12.31 4.34
N LEU A 5 -8.48 13.53 4.46
CA LEU A 5 -7.97 14.66 3.67
C LEU A 5 -6.51 14.96 4.00
N ALA A 6 -6.13 14.97 5.27
CA ALA A 6 -4.73 15.17 5.68
C ALA A 6 -3.81 14.09 5.08
N ALA A 7 -4.23 12.83 5.15
CA ALA A 7 -3.48 11.73 4.54
C ALA A 7 -3.34 11.90 3.02
N ALA A 8 -4.42 12.29 2.33
CA ALA A 8 -4.41 12.53 0.89
C ALA A 8 -3.44 13.67 0.51
N PHE A 9 -3.43 14.79 1.23
CA PHE A 9 -2.48 15.88 1.00
C PHE A 9 -1.03 15.43 1.17
N ILE A 10 -0.73 14.66 2.22
CA ILE A 10 0.61 14.13 2.46
C ILE A 10 1.02 13.17 1.33
N ALA A 11 0.15 12.26 0.92
CA ALA A 11 0.45 11.31 -0.15
C ALA A 11 0.68 12.02 -1.49
N VAL A 12 -0.12 13.03 -1.83
CA VAL A 12 0.06 13.85 -3.05
C VAL A 12 1.42 14.54 -3.03
N ALA A 13 1.78 15.18 -1.92
CA ALA A 13 3.07 15.85 -1.78
C ALA A 13 4.25 14.86 -1.82
N ALA A 14 4.12 13.72 -1.13
CA ALA A 14 5.16 12.71 -1.03
C ALA A 14 5.47 12.03 -2.38
N HIS A 15 4.44 11.77 -3.19
CA HIS A 15 4.56 11.04 -4.46
C HIS A 15 4.46 11.93 -5.71
N LYS A 16 4.59 13.25 -5.57
CA LYS A 16 4.29 14.19 -6.66
C LYS A 16 5.06 13.96 -7.96
N SER A 17 6.28 13.44 -7.89
CA SER A 17 7.14 13.19 -9.06
C SER A 17 7.18 11.73 -9.49
N ALA A 18 6.55 10.84 -8.72
CA ALA A 18 6.57 9.41 -8.97
C ALA A 18 5.48 9.00 -9.97
N LYS A 19 5.79 8.01 -10.79
CA LYS A 19 4.87 7.38 -11.75
C LYS A 19 4.71 5.90 -11.45
N ARG A 20 3.57 5.34 -11.87
CA ARG A 20 3.35 3.89 -11.91
C ARG A 20 4.26 3.26 -12.98
N ALA A 21 4.28 1.94 -13.04
CA ALA A 21 5.13 1.17 -13.95
C ALA A 21 4.84 1.39 -15.45
N ASP A 22 3.73 2.04 -15.80
CA ASP A 22 3.43 2.48 -17.16
C ASP A 22 4.25 3.73 -17.59
N GLY A 23 4.91 4.40 -16.65
CA GLY A 23 5.68 5.61 -16.87
C GLY A 23 4.84 6.89 -17.06
N ILE A 24 3.53 6.81 -16.97
CA ILE A 24 2.57 7.88 -17.30
C ILE A 24 1.70 8.24 -16.10
N THR A 25 1.07 7.25 -15.49
CA THR A 25 0.10 7.42 -14.41
C THR A 25 0.76 7.95 -13.13
N PRO A 26 0.27 9.05 -12.54
CA PRO A 26 0.79 9.54 -11.27
C PRO A 26 0.71 8.46 -10.18
N TYR A 27 1.81 8.26 -9.45
CA TYR A 27 1.90 7.20 -8.45
C TYR A 27 0.80 7.31 -7.38
N VAL A 28 0.45 8.53 -6.98
CA VAL A 28 -0.53 8.77 -5.90
C VAL A 28 -1.91 8.14 -6.18
N LEU A 29 -2.26 7.89 -7.43
CA LEU A 29 -3.52 7.22 -7.75
C LEU A 29 -3.59 5.81 -7.16
N HIS A 30 -2.46 5.11 -7.04
CA HIS A 30 -2.40 3.79 -6.42
C HIS A 30 -2.88 3.81 -4.95
N PRO A 31 -2.24 4.52 -4.00
CA PRO A 31 -2.72 4.52 -2.63
C PRO A 31 -4.14 5.08 -2.46
N LEU A 32 -4.58 6.01 -3.32
CA LEU A 32 -5.96 6.48 -3.29
C LEU A 32 -6.96 5.41 -3.71
N ARG A 33 -6.65 4.61 -4.75
CA ARG A 33 -7.48 3.47 -5.16
C ARG A 33 -7.49 2.37 -4.10
N VAL A 34 -6.34 2.09 -3.46
CA VAL A 34 -6.26 1.16 -2.33
C VAL A 34 -7.19 1.59 -1.20
N ALA A 35 -7.14 2.87 -0.81
CA ALA A 35 -8.01 3.41 0.22
C ALA A 35 -9.49 3.35 -0.16
N LEU A 36 -9.82 3.60 -1.43
CA LEU A 36 -11.19 3.45 -1.93
C LEU A 36 -11.69 2.02 -1.77
N GLY A 37 -10.87 1.02 -2.13
CA GLY A 37 -11.20 -0.39 -1.92
C GLY A 37 -11.40 -0.73 -0.44
N VAL A 38 -10.51 -0.26 0.43
CA VAL A 38 -10.61 -0.43 1.89
C VAL A 38 -11.90 0.19 2.44
N SER A 39 -12.30 1.36 1.94
CA SER A 39 -13.50 2.08 2.40
C SER A 39 -14.82 1.34 2.13
N ALA A 40 -14.81 0.35 1.24
CA ALA A 40 -15.94 -0.53 1.01
C ALA A 40 -16.20 -1.49 2.18
N TYR A 41 -15.18 -1.79 2.97
CA TYR A 41 -15.23 -2.76 4.07
C TYR A 41 -15.21 -2.13 5.46
N THR A 42 -14.70 -0.90 5.59
CA THR A 42 -14.65 -0.20 6.88
C THR A 42 -14.92 1.29 6.72
N LYS A 43 -15.50 1.90 7.73
CA LYS A 43 -15.66 3.36 7.84
C LYS A 43 -14.67 3.99 8.83
N ASP A 44 -13.78 3.19 9.38
CA ASP A 44 -12.74 3.67 10.28
C ASP A 44 -11.76 4.58 9.54
N LYS A 45 -11.76 5.86 9.90
CA LYS A 45 -10.92 6.88 9.26
C LYS A 45 -9.43 6.63 9.47
N ASP A 46 -9.03 5.99 10.56
CA ASP A 46 -7.62 5.66 10.81
C ASP A 46 -7.13 4.58 9.85
N VAL A 47 -7.96 3.57 9.59
CA VAL A 47 -7.65 2.50 8.62
C VAL A 47 -7.59 3.06 7.20
N ILE A 48 -8.54 3.92 6.83
CA ILE A 48 -8.55 4.54 5.48
C ILE A 48 -7.35 5.47 5.31
N ALA A 49 -7.00 6.28 6.32
CA ALA A 49 -5.81 7.13 6.30
C ALA A 49 -4.52 6.31 6.19
N ALA A 50 -4.41 5.21 6.95
CA ALA A 50 -3.27 4.29 6.84
C ALA A 50 -3.16 3.67 5.45
N ALA A 51 -4.27 3.34 4.80
CA ALA A 51 -4.27 2.84 3.41
C ALA A 51 -3.73 3.89 2.43
N ILE A 52 -4.09 5.17 2.58
CA ILE A 52 -3.54 6.26 1.77
C ILE A 52 -2.03 6.43 1.99
N LEU A 53 -1.56 6.19 3.21
CA LEU A 53 -0.17 6.45 3.63
C LEU A 53 0.74 5.22 3.55
N HIS A 54 0.24 4.05 3.13
CA HIS A 54 0.94 2.77 3.31
C HIS A 54 2.32 2.70 2.63
N ASP A 55 2.54 3.47 1.55
CA ASP A 55 3.82 3.51 0.83
C ASP A 55 4.69 4.74 1.17
N VAL A 56 4.17 5.69 1.93
CA VAL A 56 4.84 6.99 2.14
C VAL A 56 6.18 6.83 2.87
N VAL A 57 6.24 5.98 3.89
CA VAL A 57 7.48 5.74 4.65
C VAL A 57 8.49 4.92 3.85
N GLU A 58 8.02 3.93 3.07
CA GLU A 58 8.90 3.10 2.24
C GLU A 58 9.53 3.90 1.09
N ASP A 59 8.78 4.82 0.49
CA ASP A 59 9.16 5.49 -0.76
C ASP A 59 9.69 6.92 -0.57
N THR A 60 9.60 7.49 0.63
CA THR A 60 10.01 8.88 0.89
C THR A 60 10.78 9.02 2.20
N ASN A 61 11.10 10.27 2.58
CA ASN A 61 11.76 10.58 3.86
C ASN A 61 10.79 10.70 5.04
N MET A 62 9.49 10.46 4.85
CA MET A 62 8.52 10.46 5.93
C MET A 62 8.83 9.33 6.93
N THR A 63 8.72 9.61 8.21
CA THR A 63 8.99 8.63 9.28
C THR A 63 7.71 8.21 10.00
N ILE A 64 7.73 7.01 10.58
CA ILE A 64 6.63 6.55 11.44
C ILE A 64 6.42 7.50 12.63
N LYS A 65 7.50 8.03 13.21
CA LYS A 65 7.42 9.02 14.29
C LYS A 65 6.65 10.28 13.85
N THR A 66 6.90 10.75 12.65
CA THR A 66 6.19 11.92 12.09
C THR A 66 4.71 11.61 11.87
N LEU A 67 4.38 10.44 11.32
CA LEU A 67 2.99 10.02 11.15
C LEU A 67 2.26 9.89 12.48
N ARG A 68 2.92 9.34 13.51
CA ARG A 68 2.37 9.22 14.85
C ARG A 68 2.04 10.57 15.46
N HIS A 69 2.89 11.55 15.25
CA HIS A 69 2.69 12.92 15.73
C HIS A 69 1.54 13.64 14.98
N ILE A 70 1.46 13.47 13.67
CA ILE A 70 0.44 14.14 12.83
C ILE A 70 -0.95 13.51 13.02
N PHE A 71 -1.02 12.18 13.10
CA PHE A 71 -2.28 11.44 13.18
C PHE A 71 -2.53 10.87 14.58
N ASN A 72 -2.06 9.67 14.83
CA ASN A 72 -2.14 8.95 16.11
C ASN A 72 -1.37 7.62 16.02
N ASP A 73 -1.43 6.85 17.11
CA ASP A 73 -0.79 5.53 17.20
C ASP A 73 -1.39 4.53 16.21
N THR A 74 -2.70 4.50 16.04
CA THR A 74 -3.39 3.55 15.16
C THR A 74 -2.92 3.69 13.71
N VAL A 75 -2.91 4.89 13.17
CA VAL A 75 -2.43 5.15 11.80
C VAL A 75 -0.95 4.78 11.67
N ALA A 76 -0.12 5.21 12.61
CA ALA A 76 1.32 4.96 12.57
C ALA A 76 1.65 3.47 12.67
N ASP A 77 1.01 2.74 13.58
CA ASP A 77 1.23 1.31 13.78
C ASP A 77 0.81 0.50 12.55
N LEU A 78 -0.32 0.83 11.91
CA LEU A 78 -0.73 0.17 10.67
C LEU A 78 0.26 0.42 9.52
N VAL A 79 0.71 1.66 9.35
CA VAL A 79 1.72 1.97 8.33
C VAL A 79 3.04 1.29 8.63
N GLU A 80 3.47 1.25 9.89
CA GLU A 80 4.69 0.55 10.31
C GLU A 80 4.62 -0.94 10.00
N GLU A 81 3.51 -1.58 10.33
CA GLU A 81 3.27 -3.00 10.05
C GLU A 81 3.36 -3.31 8.55
N LEU A 82 2.87 -2.41 7.68
CA LEU A 82 2.89 -2.55 6.24
C LEU A 82 4.22 -2.15 5.58
N THR A 83 5.06 -1.39 6.29
CA THR A 83 6.33 -0.89 5.76
C THR A 83 7.40 -1.98 5.85
N VAL A 84 7.89 -2.40 4.69
CA VAL A 84 8.94 -3.43 4.59
C VAL A 84 10.13 -2.84 3.83
N PRO A 85 11.38 -2.99 4.32
CA PRO A 85 12.56 -2.50 3.61
C PRO A 85 12.62 -3.01 2.17
N LYS A 86 12.98 -2.16 1.22
CA LYS A 86 13.04 -2.49 -0.22
C LYS A 86 13.93 -3.70 -0.53
N ARG A 87 14.99 -3.91 0.28
CA ARG A 87 15.92 -5.05 0.16
C ARG A 87 15.31 -6.41 0.49
N VAL A 88 14.13 -6.43 1.12
CA VAL A 88 13.47 -7.68 1.53
C VAL A 88 12.90 -8.39 0.31
N THR A 89 13.20 -9.68 0.18
CA THR A 89 12.73 -10.49 -0.95
C THR A 89 11.20 -10.67 -0.95
N ARG A 90 10.62 -10.93 -2.12
CA ARG A 90 9.19 -11.25 -2.25
C ARG A 90 8.80 -12.46 -1.41
N LYS A 91 9.65 -13.49 -1.32
CA LYS A 91 9.44 -14.66 -0.49
C LYS A 91 9.28 -14.28 0.99
N LYS A 92 10.14 -13.41 1.50
CA LYS A 92 10.08 -12.93 2.88
C LYS A 92 8.85 -12.04 3.10
N LYS A 93 8.51 -11.16 2.16
CA LYS A 93 7.29 -10.36 2.21
C LYS A 93 6.04 -11.23 2.30
N TYR A 94 5.98 -12.31 1.50
CA TYR A 94 4.89 -13.29 1.55
C TYR A 94 4.78 -13.96 2.94
N VAL A 95 5.92 -14.33 3.54
CA VAL A 95 5.93 -14.93 4.88
C VAL A 95 5.47 -13.93 5.94
N LEU A 96 5.92 -12.68 5.87
CA LEU A 96 5.53 -11.61 6.80
C LEU A 96 4.02 -11.31 6.76
N ALA A 97 3.39 -11.41 5.59
CA ALA A 97 1.96 -11.17 5.42
C ALA A 97 1.08 -12.08 6.31
N LYS A 98 1.58 -13.25 6.71
CA LYS A 98 0.87 -14.13 7.64
C LYS A 98 0.64 -13.52 9.02
N LYS A 99 1.49 -12.57 9.40
CA LYS A 99 1.50 -11.95 10.74
C LYS A 99 0.72 -10.65 10.79
N PHE A 100 0.20 -10.18 9.68
CA PHE A 100 -0.54 -8.93 9.62
C PHE A 100 -1.81 -8.98 10.48
N SER A 101 -2.04 -7.89 11.20
CA SER A 101 -3.33 -7.64 11.86
C SER A 101 -4.47 -7.64 10.83
N PRO A 102 -5.73 -7.84 11.24
CA PRO A 102 -6.86 -7.86 10.31
C PRO A 102 -6.95 -6.60 9.42
N MET A 103 -6.69 -5.42 9.96
CA MET A 103 -6.77 -4.17 9.20
C MET A 103 -5.55 -4.00 8.27
N ALA A 104 -4.34 -4.34 8.71
CA ALA A 104 -3.17 -4.35 7.83
C ALA A 104 -3.34 -5.35 6.68
N ARG A 105 -3.93 -6.50 6.96
CA ARG A 105 -4.27 -7.51 5.95
C ARG A 105 -5.26 -6.97 4.93
N LEU A 106 -6.32 -6.28 5.36
CA LEU A 106 -7.29 -5.64 4.48
C LEU A 106 -6.62 -4.62 3.54
N ILE A 107 -5.74 -3.77 4.10
CA ILE A 107 -4.98 -2.80 3.30
C ILE A 107 -4.08 -3.53 2.30
N LYS A 108 -3.31 -4.52 2.75
CA LYS A 108 -2.38 -5.26 1.88
C LYS A 108 -3.09 -6.05 0.78
N LEU A 109 -4.27 -6.58 1.05
CA LEU A 109 -5.10 -7.23 0.03
C LEU A 109 -5.50 -6.25 -1.07
N ASN A 110 -5.97 -5.07 -0.71
CA ASN A 110 -6.35 -4.03 -1.68
C ASN A 110 -5.13 -3.48 -2.44
N ASP A 111 -3.98 -3.35 -1.78
CA ASP A 111 -2.71 -3.02 -2.42
C ASP A 111 -2.33 -4.06 -3.49
N ALA A 112 -2.38 -5.34 -3.16
CA ALA A 112 -2.06 -6.42 -4.09
C ALA A 112 -3.03 -6.47 -5.28
N LEU A 113 -4.33 -6.28 -5.04
CA LEU A 113 -5.36 -6.24 -6.09
C LEU A 113 -5.14 -5.06 -7.04
N ASP A 114 -4.84 -3.87 -6.54
CA ASP A 114 -4.56 -2.69 -7.37
C ASP A 114 -3.27 -2.88 -8.20
N ASN A 115 -2.24 -3.44 -7.61
CA ASN A 115 -1.01 -3.78 -8.34
C ASN A 115 -1.27 -4.81 -9.45
N LEU A 116 -2.16 -5.78 -9.23
CA LEU A 116 -2.53 -6.77 -10.24
C LEU A 116 -3.26 -6.12 -11.43
N ILE A 117 -4.16 -5.17 -11.17
CA ILE A 117 -4.87 -4.42 -12.21
C ILE A 117 -3.88 -3.59 -13.05
N ASP A 118 -2.94 -2.88 -12.41
CA ASP A 118 -1.96 -2.04 -13.10
C ASP A 118 -0.88 -2.84 -13.85
N LEU A 119 -0.76 -4.13 -13.59
CA LEU A 119 0.28 -4.96 -14.19
C LEU A 119 0.16 -5.06 -15.72
N ASP A 120 -1.05 -5.06 -16.24
CA ASP A 120 -1.29 -5.19 -17.69
C ASP A 120 -0.72 -4.00 -18.48
N THR A 121 -0.72 -2.81 -17.89
CA THR A 121 -0.20 -1.58 -18.51
C THR A 121 1.24 -1.27 -18.11
N ALA A 122 1.85 -2.07 -17.25
CA ALA A 122 3.23 -1.89 -16.84
C ALA A 122 4.19 -1.99 -18.04
N ASN A 123 5.14 -1.08 -18.13
CA ASN A 123 6.19 -1.09 -19.16
C ASN A 123 7.35 -2.02 -18.75
N TRP A 124 7.02 -3.30 -18.58
CA TRP A 124 7.95 -4.35 -18.21
C TRP A 124 7.95 -5.47 -19.25
N PRO A 125 9.08 -6.22 -19.38
CA PRO A 125 9.09 -7.45 -20.17
C PRO A 125 8.03 -8.45 -19.69
N ASP A 126 7.48 -9.24 -20.64
CA ASP A 126 6.42 -10.21 -20.37
C ASP A 126 6.81 -11.21 -19.27
N GLU A 127 8.07 -11.67 -19.26
CA GLU A 127 8.59 -12.58 -18.24
C GLU A 127 8.52 -11.96 -16.84
N LYS A 128 8.91 -10.70 -16.68
CA LYS A 128 8.81 -9.98 -15.40
C LYS A 128 7.37 -9.81 -14.95
N LYS A 129 6.46 -9.49 -15.88
CA LYS A 129 5.02 -9.41 -15.58
C LYS A 129 4.48 -10.75 -15.09
N ALA A 130 4.83 -11.85 -15.76
CA ALA A 130 4.37 -13.19 -15.40
C ALA A 130 4.86 -13.60 -14.00
N GLU A 131 6.11 -13.34 -13.65
CA GLU A 131 6.67 -13.62 -12.33
C GLU A 131 5.98 -12.79 -11.25
N TYR A 132 5.75 -11.51 -11.50
CA TYR A 132 5.08 -10.64 -10.54
C TYR A 132 3.60 -11.01 -10.37
N ARG A 133 2.90 -11.37 -11.45
CA ARG A 133 1.53 -11.89 -11.40
C ARG A 133 1.44 -13.13 -10.51
N LYS A 134 2.35 -14.08 -10.71
CA LYS A 134 2.41 -15.29 -9.89
C LYS A 134 2.59 -14.96 -8.40
N TYR A 135 3.45 -14.03 -8.08
CA TYR A 135 3.63 -13.55 -6.70
C TYR A 135 2.36 -12.91 -6.13
N LEU A 136 1.72 -12.00 -6.89
CA LEU A 136 0.50 -11.33 -6.46
C LEU A 136 -0.66 -12.31 -6.25
N ASP A 137 -0.85 -13.27 -7.15
CA ASP A 137 -1.89 -14.29 -7.04
C ASP A 137 -1.70 -15.14 -5.77
N ALA A 138 -0.47 -15.55 -5.47
CA ALA A 138 -0.13 -16.29 -4.27
C ALA A 138 -0.37 -15.46 -3.00
N LEU A 139 0.01 -14.17 -3.03
CA LEU A 139 -0.18 -13.25 -1.91
C LEU A 139 -1.67 -13.00 -1.65
N ILE A 140 -2.46 -12.73 -2.68
CA ILE A 140 -3.91 -12.52 -2.58
C ILE A 140 -4.60 -13.75 -1.99
N LYS A 141 -4.26 -14.94 -2.49
CA LYS A 141 -4.77 -16.20 -1.95
C LYS A 141 -4.43 -16.34 -0.47
N LYS A 142 -3.20 -16.01 -0.09
CA LYS A 142 -2.74 -16.10 1.29
C LYS A 142 -3.47 -15.12 2.21
N LEU A 143 -3.67 -13.89 1.78
CA LEU A 143 -4.36 -12.86 2.55
C LEU A 143 -5.85 -13.18 2.73
N ASN A 144 -6.47 -13.89 1.79
CA ASN A 144 -7.87 -14.33 1.86
C ASN A 144 -8.09 -15.61 2.66
N SER A 145 -7.04 -16.38 2.96
CA SER A 145 -7.15 -17.73 3.57
C SER A 145 -7.20 -17.72 5.11
N VAL A 146 -7.47 -16.59 5.72
CA VAL A 146 -7.42 -16.43 7.19
C VAL A 146 -8.77 -16.08 7.77
#